data_b9a0e5bf06247f16aeb989d365b2131e
#
_entry.id   b9a0e5bf06247f16aeb989d365b2131e
#
_cell.length_a   1.000
_cell.length_b   1.000
_cell.length_c   1.000
_cell.angle_alpha   90.00
_cell.angle_beta   90.00
_cell.angle_gamma   90.00
#
_symmetry.space_group_name_H-M   'P 1'
#
loop_
_entity.id
_entity.type
_entity.pdbx_description
1 polymer ?
#
loop_
_entity_poly.entity_id
_entity_poly.type
_entity_poly.pdbx_seq_one_letter_code
_entity_poly.pdbx_strand_id
1 'polypeptide(L)'
;MEFYIYNNEDGINESQKKLILEIQKKYPELIDNLEKYLNTKIREIDSNHLNISINKDLDVHFINIPENPTELNTWELNLVEKRGFTNYEITIENWIPIDLGISV
;
A
#
# COMPACT_ATOMS: atom_id res chain seq x y z
N MET A 1 9.91 7.16 3.28
CA MET A 1 9.00 6.35 2.45
C MET A 1 9.62 6.16 1.08
N GLU A 2 9.80 4.93 0.65
CA GLU A 2 10.38 4.62 -0.64
C GLU A 2 9.30 4.39 -1.69
N PHE A 3 9.51 4.94 -2.88
CA PHE A 3 8.63 4.73 -4.02
C PHE A 3 9.38 3.94 -5.09
N TYR A 4 8.82 2.81 -5.50
CA TYR A 4 9.27 2.09 -6.68
C TYR A 4 8.42 2.53 -7.85
N ILE A 5 9.04 3.20 -8.79
CA ILE A 5 8.34 3.84 -9.88
C ILE A 5 8.68 3.12 -11.18
N TYR A 6 7.66 2.54 -11.82
CA TYR A 6 7.82 1.93 -13.12
C TYR A 6 7.79 3.03 -14.17
N ASN A 7 8.94 3.29 -14.77
CA ASN A 7 9.05 4.32 -15.78
C ASN A 7 9.68 3.76 -17.07
N ASN A 8 9.48 4.48 -18.16
CA ASN A 8 10.14 4.20 -19.42
C ASN A 8 11.50 4.91 -19.47
N GLU A 9 12.17 4.90 -20.64
CA GLU A 9 13.48 5.52 -20.81
C GLU A 9 13.48 7.03 -20.53
N ASP A 10 12.34 7.68 -20.63
CA ASP A 10 12.21 9.12 -20.42
C ASP A 10 12.08 9.53 -18.94
N GLY A 11 12.04 8.55 -18.04
CA GLY A 11 11.93 8.80 -16.62
C GLY A 11 10.49 8.92 -16.12
N ILE A 12 10.29 9.58 -14.96
CA ILE A 12 8.99 9.71 -14.32
C ILE A 12 8.12 10.68 -15.13
N ASN A 13 6.91 10.23 -15.49
CA ASN A 13 5.96 11.09 -16.21
C ASN A 13 5.12 11.94 -15.26
N GLU A 14 4.37 12.90 -15.82
CA GLU A 14 3.57 13.84 -15.04
C GLU A 14 2.45 13.14 -14.25
N SER A 15 1.83 12.10 -14.81
CA SER A 15 0.79 11.34 -14.11
C SER A 15 1.34 10.64 -12.89
N GLN A 16 2.54 10.10 -12.97
CA GLN A 16 3.21 9.45 -11.84
C GLN A 16 3.58 10.48 -10.77
N LYS A 17 4.12 11.62 -11.16
CA LYS A 17 4.47 12.70 -10.22
C LYS A 17 3.24 13.19 -9.46
N LYS A 18 2.14 13.38 -10.17
CA LYS A 18 0.88 13.81 -9.57
C LYS A 18 0.38 12.80 -8.56
N LEU A 19 0.39 11.52 -8.92
CA LEU A 19 -0.05 10.45 -8.03
C LEU A 19 0.82 10.38 -6.77
N ILE A 20 2.14 10.45 -6.91
CA ILE A 20 3.07 10.42 -5.78
C ILE A 20 2.77 11.56 -4.81
N LEU A 21 2.58 12.77 -5.31
CA LEU A 21 2.27 13.92 -4.47
C LEU A 21 0.94 13.76 -3.74
N GLU A 22 -0.06 13.21 -4.42
CA GLU A 22 -1.36 12.95 -3.79
C GLU A 22 -1.27 11.85 -2.73
N ILE A 23 -0.48 10.80 -2.96
CA ILE A 23 -0.25 9.75 -1.97
C ILE A 23 0.39 10.35 -0.72
N GLN A 24 1.44 11.15 -0.87
CA GLN A 24 2.11 11.78 0.26
C GLN A 24 1.16 12.67 1.07
N LYS A 25 0.27 13.37 0.39
CA LYS A 25 -0.70 14.24 1.04
C LYS A 25 -1.81 13.48 1.75
N LYS A 26 -2.30 12.40 1.13
CA LYS A 26 -3.46 11.64 1.64
C LYS A 26 -3.10 10.49 2.57
N TYR A 27 -1.86 10.05 2.58
CA TYR A 27 -1.44 8.88 3.34
C TYR A 27 -1.84 8.93 4.82
N PRO A 28 -1.63 10.04 5.54
CA PRO A 28 -2.05 10.10 6.96
C PRO A 28 -3.54 9.88 7.17
N GLU A 29 -4.37 10.26 6.20
CA GLU A 29 -5.82 10.07 6.28
C GLU A 29 -6.23 8.64 5.88
N LEU A 30 -5.42 7.99 5.04
CA LEU A 30 -5.71 6.65 4.55
C LEU A 30 -5.37 5.55 5.56
N ILE A 31 -4.43 5.82 6.47
CA ILE A 31 -3.84 4.77 7.30
C ILE A 31 -4.88 3.99 8.11
N ASP A 32 -5.88 4.68 8.65
CA ASP A 32 -6.93 4.05 9.46
C ASP A 32 -7.79 3.09 8.62
N ASN A 33 -8.12 3.50 7.41
CA ASN A 33 -8.90 2.65 6.49
C ASN A 33 -8.09 1.46 6.00
N LEU A 34 -6.81 1.66 5.72
CA LEU A 34 -5.90 0.59 5.32
C LEU A 34 -5.72 -0.44 6.42
N GLU A 35 -5.56 0.03 7.66
CA GLU A 35 -5.42 -0.85 8.82
C GLU A 35 -6.69 -1.66 9.06
N LYS A 36 -7.84 -1.04 8.96
CA LYS A 36 -9.14 -1.70 9.10
C LYS A 36 -9.34 -2.77 8.02
N TYR A 37 -9.01 -2.44 6.79
CA TYR A 37 -9.07 -3.38 5.68
C TYR A 37 -8.15 -4.57 5.90
N LEU A 38 -6.89 -4.31 6.27
CA LEU A 38 -5.88 -5.33 6.54
C LEU A 38 -6.37 -6.30 7.61
N ASN A 39 -6.83 -5.78 8.74
CA ASN A 39 -7.30 -6.63 9.84
C ASN A 39 -8.55 -7.42 9.49
N THR A 40 -9.48 -6.83 8.74
CA THR A 40 -10.67 -7.52 8.29
C THR A 40 -10.31 -8.70 7.38
N LYS A 41 -9.40 -8.51 6.44
CA LYS A 41 -8.98 -9.56 5.52
C LYS A 41 -8.21 -10.67 6.21
N ILE A 42 -7.34 -10.32 7.14
CA ILE A 42 -6.57 -11.33 7.88
C ILE A 42 -7.51 -12.21 8.72
N ARG A 43 -8.52 -11.62 9.35
CA ARG A 43 -9.50 -12.38 10.14
C ARG A 43 -10.38 -13.28 9.32
N GLU A 44 -10.56 -13.02 8.05
CA GLU A 44 -11.25 -13.95 7.15
C GLU A 44 -10.45 -15.24 6.97
N ILE A 45 -9.12 -15.16 7.11
CA ILE A 45 -8.21 -16.30 6.99
C ILE A 45 -7.98 -16.95 8.35
N ASP A 46 -7.80 -16.13 9.39
CA ASP A 46 -7.54 -16.57 10.76
C ASP A 46 -8.34 -15.69 11.73
N SER A 47 -9.47 -16.19 12.18
CA SER A 47 -10.39 -15.45 13.06
C SER A 47 -9.80 -15.10 14.42
N ASN A 48 -8.74 -15.79 14.84
CA ASN A 48 -8.08 -15.56 16.12
C ASN A 48 -6.90 -14.61 16.03
N HIS A 49 -6.62 -14.09 14.84
CA HIS A 49 -5.50 -13.19 14.63
C HIS A 49 -5.69 -11.90 15.44
N LEU A 50 -4.63 -11.47 16.14
CA LEU A 50 -4.63 -10.20 16.86
C LEU A 50 -4.60 -9.03 15.89
N ASN A 51 -5.18 -7.91 16.31
CA ASN A 51 -5.16 -6.70 15.50
C ASN A 51 -3.73 -6.22 15.23
N ILE A 52 -3.47 -5.88 13.98
CA ILE A 52 -2.20 -5.30 13.55
C ILE A 52 -2.37 -3.79 13.49
N SER A 53 -1.43 -3.07 14.13
CA SER A 53 -1.32 -1.63 13.96
C SER A 53 -0.27 -1.34 12.89
N ILE A 54 -0.65 -0.68 11.81
CA ILE A 54 0.29 -0.38 10.73
C ILE A 54 1.48 0.43 11.26
N ASN A 55 1.22 1.45 12.06
CA ASN A 55 2.29 2.31 12.59
C ASN A 55 3.19 1.61 13.61
N LYS A 56 2.64 0.73 14.43
CA LYS A 56 3.41 0.08 15.52
C LYS A 56 4.07 -1.22 15.08
N ASP A 57 3.38 -2.00 14.27
CA ASP A 57 3.79 -3.38 13.98
C ASP A 57 4.43 -3.56 12.61
N LEU A 58 4.22 -2.63 11.70
CA LEU A 58 4.67 -2.74 10.31
C LEU A 58 5.52 -1.54 9.90
N ASP A 59 6.42 -1.79 8.95
CA ASP A 59 7.14 -0.75 8.24
C ASP A 59 6.65 -0.69 6.80
N VAL A 60 6.60 0.49 6.22
CA VAL A 60 6.40 0.63 4.80
C VAL A 60 7.69 0.21 4.11
N HIS A 61 7.63 -0.90 3.36
CA HIS A 61 8.78 -1.36 2.60
C HIS A 61 8.95 -0.50 1.35
N PHE A 62 7.92 -0.45 0.53
CA PHE A 62 7.91 0.40 -0.66
C PHE A 62 6.49 0.59 -1.18
N ILE A 63 6.35 1.56 -2.08
CA ILE A 63 5.09 1.84 -2.78
C ILE A 63 5.37 1.69 -4.28
N ASN A 64 4.58 0.84 -4.95
CA ASN A 64 4.67 0.64 -6.39
C ASN A 64 3.77 1.62 -7.13
N ILE A 65 4.36 2.41 -8.00
CA ILE A 65 3.64 3.36 -8.84
C ILE A 65 3.71 2.85 -10.28
N PRO A 66 2.57 2.52 -10.92
CA PRO A 66 2.60 2.02 -12.29
C PRO A 66 3.08 3.08 -13.27
N GLU A 67 3.57 2.64 -14.43
CA GLU A 67 4.08 3.53 -15.48
C GLU A 67 2.99 4.50 -15.97
N ASN A 68 1.78 3.98 -16.13
CA ASN A 68 0.64 4.78 -16.58
C ASN A 68 -0.49 4.66 -15.56
N PRO A 69 -0.47 5.47 -14.49
CA PRO A 69 -1.58 5.49 -13.56
C PRO A 69 -2.88 5.79 -14.29
N THR A 70 -3.89 4.96 -14.06
CA THR A 70 -5.20 5.13 -14.69
C THR A 70 -5.97 6.26 -13.99
N GLU A 71 -7.15 6.58 -14.50
CA GLU A 71 -8.06 7.52 -13.83
C GLU A 71 -8.44 7.05 -12.43
N LEU A 72 -8.30 5.74 -12.18
CA LEU A 72 -8.58 5.12 -10.90
C LEU A 72 -7.42 5.26 -9.90
N ASN A 73 -6.29 5.84 -10.32
CA ASN A 73 -5.11 6.02 -9.47
C ASN A 73 -4.70 4.74 -8.74
N THR A 74 -4.54 3.65 -9.49
CA THR A 74 -4.16 2.35 -8.91
C THR A 74 -2.70 2.35 -8.50
N TRP A 75 -2.42 1.91 -7.28
CA TRP A 75 -1.06 1.76 -6.75
C TRP A 75 -1.03 0.67 -5.68
N GLU A 76 0.17 0.25 -5.28
CA GLU A 76 0.34 -0.83 -4.31
C GLU A 76 1.20 -0.37 -3.15
N LEU A 77 0.74 -0.69 -1.94
CA LEU A 77 1.48 -0.43 -0.71
C LEU A 77 2.04 -1.76 -0.20
N ASN A 78 3.36 -1.82 -0.04
CA ASN A 78 4.03 -3.01 0.47
C ASN A 78 4.52 -2.74 1.88
N LEU A 79 4.00 -3.54 2.82
CA LEU A 79 4.30 -3.46 4.24
C LEU A 79 5.03 -4.71 4.68
N VAL A 80 5.90 -4.59 5.68
CA VAL A 80 6.64 -5.71 6.25
C VAL A 80 6.57 -5.66 7.77
N GLU A 81 6.47 -6.83 8.41
CA GLU A 81 6.49 -6.90 9.87
C GLU A 81 7.83 -6.41 10.43
N LYS A 82 7.78 -5.57 11.44
CA LYS A 82 9.00 -5.10 12.12
C LYS A 82 9.77 -6.23 12.80
N ARG A 83 9.05 -7.24 13.28
CA ARG A 83 9.63 -8.37 14.03
C ARG A 83 9.26 -9.71 13.41
N GLY A 84 9.29 -9.78 12.08
CA GLY A 84 8.92 -11.01 11.39
C GLY A 84 9.31 -10.95 9.93
N PHE A 85 8.79 -11.91 9.17
CA PHE A 85 9.11 -12.05 7.76
C PHE A 85 7.88 -11.92 6.85
N THR A 86 6.72 -11.66 7.44
CA THR A 86 5.49 -11.55 6.66
C THR A 86 5.41 -10.21 5.95
N ASN A 87 5.12 -10.26 4.68
CA ASN A 87 4.90 -9.09 3.84
C ASN A 87 3.42 -9.00 3.48
N TYR A 88 2.90 -7.78 3.51
CA TYR A 88 1.52 -7.49 3.13
C TYR A 88 1.54 -6.53 1.96
N GLU A 89 0.83 -6.88 0.89
CA GLU A 89 0.73 -6.05 -0.30
C GLU A 89 -0.72 -5.64 -0.49
N ILE A 90 -1.00 -4.36 -0.32
CA ILE A 90 -2.35 -3.82 -0.45
C ILE A 90 -2.43 -3.07 -1.78
N THR A 91 -3.37 -3.50 -2.63
CA THR A 91 -3.68 -2.78 -3.86
C THR A 91 -4.75 -1.76 -3.58
N ILE A 92 -4.49 -0.53 -3.96
CA ILE A 92 -5.38 0.60 -3.73
C ILE A 92 -5.82 1.15 -5.08
N GLU A 93 -7.11 1.37 -5.22
CA GLU A 93 -7.72 1.91 -6.43
C GLU A 93 -8.73 2.98 -6.03
N ASN A 94 -8.57 4.17 -6.60
CA ASN A 94 -9.42 5.30 -6.26
C ASN A 94 -9.45 5.58 -4.75
N TRP A 95 -8.27 5.46 -4.11
CA TRP A 95 -8.06 5.71 -2.68
C TRP A 95 -8.75 4.72 -1.75
N ILE A 96 -9.18 3.57 -2.29
CA ILE A 96 -9.86 2.51 -1.54
C ILE A 96 -9.04 1.22 -1.69
N PRO A 97 -8.71 0.51 -0.59
CA PRO A 97 -8.06 -0.78 -0.70
C PRO A 97 -9.01 -1.81 -1.31
N ILE A 98 -8.52 -2.54 -2.31
CA ILE A 98 -9.34 -3.50 -3.07
C ILE A 98 -8.84 -4.93 -3.00
N ASP A 99 -7.58 -5.13 -2.65
CA ASP A 99 -6.99 -6.47 -2.60
C ASP A 99 -5.83 -6.53 -1.62
N LEU A 100 -5.60 -7.71 -1.06
CA LEU A 100 -4.51 -7.97 -0.13
C LEU A 100 -3.79 -9.24 -0.52
N GLY A 101 -2.46 -9.14 -0.74
CA GLY A 101 -1.58 -10.29 -0.86
C GLY A 101 -0.76 -10.45 0.40
N ILE A 102 -0.53 -11.68 0.82
CA ILE A 102 0.28 -12.00 1.99
C ILE A 102 1.35 -12.98 1.56
N SER A 103 2.62 -12.70 1.89
CA SER A 103 3.74 -13.57 1.59
C SER A 103 4.69 -13.65 2.78
N VAL A 104 5.40 -14.77 2.84
CA VAL A 104 6.34 -15.04 3.93
C VAL A 104 7.76 -15.16 3.39
#